data_aa9bc4f01f9b3a8eeb0bc0947763cc24
#
_entry.id   aa9bc4f01f9b3a8eeb0bc0947763cc24
#
_cell.length_a   1.000
_cell.length_b   1.000
_cell.length_c   1.000
_cell.angle_alpha   90.00
_cell.angle_beta   90.00
_cell.angle_gamma   90.00
#
_symmetry.space_group_name_H-M   'P 1'
#
loop_
_entity.id
_entity.type
_entity.pdbx_description
1 polymer ?
#
loop_
_entity_poly.entity_id
_entity_poly.type
_entity_poly.pdbx_seq_one_letter_code
_entity_poly.pdbx_strand_id
1 'polypeptide(L)'
;VQMAYAMGLSPSDSASIAMVGGADGPMVLFASLNLSKSIFVPITVVAYLYLGLTYGGYPYLVRAMVPKRLRAIKMQPPKKAPKQYSAATKISLAVVMCVILCLLFPVAAPLFFSLFIGIVIKESGLKHVCDFISGPMLYGSTFFLGILLGILCDAHTLLDPTVLKLLVLGILALLISGIGGILGGYAMYFLKRGNFNPVIGIAAVSCVPTTAKVAQKIVSHDNPTSFVLADALGANITGVITSAIIAAIYVTVVPLL
;
A
#
# COMPACT_ATOMS: atom_id res chain seq x y z
N VAL A 1 -2.30 -15.36 -4.94
CA VAL A 1 -1.63 -16.18 -5.97
C VAL A 1 -2.35 -17.50 -6.15
N GLN A 2 -2.43 -18.37 -5.12
CA GLN A 2 -3.01 -19.74 -5.25
C GLN A 2 -4.44 -19.74 -5.80
N MET A 3 -5.32 -18.84 -5.32
CA MET A 3 -6.70 -18.73 -5.83
C MET A 3 -6.75 -18.35 -7.31
N ALA A 4 -5.90 -17.44 -7.74
CA ALA A 4 -5.80 -17.01 -9.12
C ALA A 4 -5.29 -18.15 -10.02
N TYR A 5 -4.27 -18.87 -9.54
CA TYR A 5 -3.76 -20.06 -10.22
C TYR A 5 -4.83 -21.16 -10.35
N ALA A 6 -5.61 -21.41 -9.29
CA ALA A 6 -6.73 -22.36 -9.31
C ALA A 6 -7.85 -21.95 -10.27
N MET A 7 -7.99 -20.66 -10.60
CA MET A 7 -8.94 -20.15 -11.61
C MET A 7 -8.38 -20.20 -13.04
N GLY A 8 -7.21 -20.83 -13.24
CA GLY A 8 -6.61 -21.06 -14.56
C GLY A 8 -5.73 -19.91 -15.07
N LEU A 9 -5.31 -18.99 -14.20
CA LEU A 9 -4.34 -17.95 -14.55
C LEU A 9 -2.91 -18.51 -14.49
N SER A 10 -2.02 -17.99 -15.35
CA SER A 10 -0.60 -18.34 -15.29
C SER A 10 0.04 -17.92 -13.96
N PRO A 11 1.17 -18.49 -13.56
CA PRO A 11 1.89 -18.05 -12.35
C PRO A 11 2.20 -16.55 -12.37
N SER A 12 2.61 -16.00 -13.52
CA SER A 12 2.91 -14.59 -13.71
C SER A 12 1.68 -13.70 -13.55
N ASP A 13 0.55 -14.10 -14.16
CA ASP A 13 -0.72 -13.37 -14.03
C ASP A 13 -1.25 -13.45 -12.60
N SER A 14 -1.12 -14.62 -11.98
CA SER A 14 -1.53 -14.84 -10.58
C SER A 14 -0.72 -13.99 -9.59
N ALA A 15 0.58 -13.84 -9.83
CA ALA A 15 1.43 -12.97 -9.04
C ALA A 15 1.06 -11.48 -9.24
N SER A 16 0.83 -11.08 -10.49
CA SER A 16 0.46 -9.70 -10.83
C SER A 16 -0.87 -9.28 -10.18
N ILE A 17 -1.91 -10.10 -10.28
CA ILE A 17 -3.21 -9.77 -9.66
C ILE A 17 -3.14 -9.81 -8.13
N ALA A 18 -2.29 -10.64 -7.54
CA ALA A 18 -2.11 -10.69 -6.09
C ALA A 18 -1.55 -9.38 -5.53
N MET A 19 -0.78 -8.62 -6.32
CA MET A 19 -0.26 -7.30 -5.93
C MET A 19 -1.38 -6.27 -5.69
N VAL A 20 -2.56 -6.45 -6.29
CA VAL A 20 -3.73 -5.60 -6.03
C VAL A 20 -4.12 -5.60 -4.55
N GLY A 21 -3.86 -6.70 -3.84
CA GLY A 21 -4.10 -6.79 -2.39
C GLY A 21 -3.32 -5.79 -1.54
N GLY A 22 -2.18 -5.31 -2.04
CA GLY A 22 -1.44 -4.21 -1.41
C GLY A 22 -2.13 -2.86 -1.53
N ALA A 23 -3.10 -2.71 -2.43
CA ALA A 23 -3.77 -1.45 -2.77
C ALA A 23 -2.80 -0.32 -3.14
N ASP A 24 -1.68 -0.68 -3.75
CA ASP A 24 -0.61 0.22 -4.18
C ASP A 24 -0.54 0.21 -5.72
N GLY A 25 -1.18 1.20 -6.34
CA GLY A 25 -1.26 1.32 -7.80
C GLY A 25 0.09 1.22 -8.50
N PRO A 26 1.09 2.05 -8.14
CA PRO A 26 2.43 1.98 -8.73
C PRO A 26 3.09 0.61 -8.65
N MET A 27 2.94 -0.10 -7.54
CA MET A 27 3.50 -1.45 -7.37
C MET A 27 2.80 -2.48 -8.25
N VAL A 28 1.48 -2.37 -8.40
CA VAL A 28 0.70 -3.22 -9.31
C VAL A 28 1.11 -2.97 -10.75
N LEU A 29 1.27 -1.71 -11.16
CA LEU A 29 1.75 -1.34 -12.49
C LEU A 29 3.13 -1.93 -12.75
N PHE A 30 4.06 -1.74 -11.82
CA PHE A 30 5.42 -2.24 -11.94
C PHE A 30 5.46 -3.77 -12.10
N ALA A 31 4.74 -4.49 -11.23
CA ALA A 31 4.70 -5.94 -11.28
C ALA A 31 4.04 -6.46 -12.58
N SER A 32 2.91 -5.88 -12.99
CA SER A 32 2.20 -6.33 -14.18
C SER A 32 2.94 -6.02 -15.48
N LEU A 33 3.65 -4.89 -15.57
CA LEU A 33 4.51 -4.57 -16.73
C LEU A 33 5.64 -5.59 -16.92
N ASN A 34 6.19 -6.10 -15.83
CA ASN A 34 7.31 -7.05 -15.87
C ASN A 34 6.85 -8.50 -15.99
N LEU A 35 5.69 -8.88 -15.39
CA LEU A 35 5.22 -10.26 -15.31
C LEU A 35 4.14 -10.61 -16.32
N SER A 36 3.24 -9.68 -16.63
CA SER A 36 1.95 -9.99 -17.31
C SER A 36 1.56 -8.90 -18.29
N LYS A 37 2.36 -8.71 -19.33
CA LYS A 37 2.11 -7.67 -20.34
C LYS A 37 0.76 -7.85 -21.05
N SER A 38 0.31 -9.08 -21.23
CA SER A 38 -0.96 -9.42 -21.91
C SER A 38 -2.20 -8.94 -21.16
N ILE A 39 -2.17 -8.97 -19.84
CA ILE A 39 -3.27 -8.51 -18.97
C ILE A 39 -2.94 -7.23 -18.19
N PHE A 40 -1.89 -6.51 -18.60
CA PHE A 40 -1.47 -5.27 -17.96
C PHE A 40 -2.59 -4.23 -17.87
N VAL A 41 -3.32 -4.01 -18.98
CA VAL A 41 -4.40 -3.03 -19.02
C VAL A 41 -5.55 -3.44 -18.10
N PRO A 42 -6.11 -4.67 -18.20
CA PRO A 42 -7.11 -5.16 -17.26
C PRO A 42 -6.71 -5.04 -15.78
N ILE A 43 -5.50 -5.48 -15.43
CA ILE A 43 -5.03 -5.41 -14.02
C ILE A 43 -4.91 -3.95 -13.56
N THR A 44 -4.43 -3.07 -14.42
CA THR A 44 -4.29 -1.65 -14.10
C THR A 44 -5.64 -1.00 -13.81
N VAL A 45 -6.63 -1.24 -14.67
CA VAL A 45 -8.00 -0.75 -14.48
C VAL A 45 -8.55 -1.26 -13.16
N VAL A 46 -8.44 -2.55 -12.91
CA VAL A 46 -8.89 -3.19 -11.66
C VAL A 46 -8.20 -2.55 -10.45
N ALA A 47 -6.87 -2.37 -10.49
CA ALA A 47 -6.10 -1.79 -9.38
C ALA A 47 -6.58 -0.38 -9.00
N TYR A 48 -6.86 0.48 -9.98
CA TYR A 48 -7.30 1.85 -9.70
C TYR A 48 -8.78 1.95 -9.31
N LEU A 49 -9.65 1.11 -9.85
CA LEU A 49 -11.04 1.02 -9.38
C LEU A 49 -11.11 0.66 -7.90
N TYR A 50 -10.19 -0.19 -7.42
CA TYR A 50 -10.20 -0.64 -6.03
C TYR A 50 -9.63 0.35 -5.02
N LEU A 51 -8.92 1.38 -5.44
CA LEU A 51 -8.57 2.49 -4.54
C LEU A 51 -9.83 3.14 -3.96
N GLY A 52 -10.87 3.30 -4.79
CA GLY A 52 -12.18 3.74 -4.33
C GLY A 52 -12.85 2.74 -3.35
N LEU A 53 -12.70 1.44 -3.62
CA LEU A 53 -13.27 0.40 -2.78
C LEU A 53 -12.60 0.32 -1.39
N THR A 54 -11.30 0.57 -1.27
CA THR A 54 -10.62 0.62 0.04
C THR A 54 -11.17 1.75 0.91
N TYR A 55 -11.43 2.93 0.32
CA TYR A 55 -12.00 4.05 1.06
C TYR A 55 -13.46 3.80 1.49
N GLY A 56 -14.27 3.21 0.61
CA GLY A 56 -15.68 2.92 0.86
C GLY A 56 -15.92 1.62 1.64
N GLY A 57 -15.18 0.56 1.33
CA GLY A 57 -15.42 -0.79 1.86
C GLY A 57 -14.74 -1.09 3.20
N TYR A 58 -13.52 -0.62 3.40
CA TYR A 58 -12.78 -0.89 4.63
C TYR A 58 -13.44 -0.40 5.93
N PRO A 59 -14.19 0.72 5.95
CA PRO A 59 -14.96 1.08 7.14
C PRO A 59 -15.95 0.01 7.58
N TYR A 60 -16.59 -0.68 6.64
CA TYR A 60 -17.51 -1.78 6.96
C TYR A 60 -16.76 -3.01 7.47
N LEU A 61 -15.64 -3.37 6.83
CA LEU A 61 -14.79 -4.47 7.27
C LEU A 61 -14.28 -4.25 8.70
N VAL A 62 -13.76 -3.06 8.99
CA VAL A 62 -13.27 -2.71 10.33
C VAL A 62 -14.39 -2.76 11.36
N ARG A 63 -15.59 -2.24 11.03
CA ARG A 63 -16.72 -2.27 11.94
C ARG A 63 -17.22 -3.69 12.23
N ALA A 64 -17.14 -4.58 11.23
CA ALA A 64 -17.50 -5.98 11.38
C ALA A 64 -16.49 -6.76 12.24
N MET A 65 -15.19 -6.49 12.08
CA MET A 65 -14.14 -7.26 12.76
C MET A 65 -13.70 -6.67 14.11
N VAL A 66 -13.77 -5.36 14.30
CA VAL A 66 -13.28 -4.69 15.50
C VAL A 66 -14.46 -4.14 16.30
N PRO A 67 -14.75 -4.65 17.52
CA PRO A 67 -15.81 -4.13 18.38
C PRO A 67 -15.64 -2.65 18.73
N LYS A 68 -16.74 -1.91 18.90
CA LYS A 68 -16.73 -0.47 19.23
C LYS A 68 -15.82 -0.13 20.41
N ARG A 69 -15.80 -0.99 21.45
CA ARG A 69 -14.93 -0.82 22.64
C ARG A 69 -13.45 -0.73 22.26
N LEU A 70 -12.99 -1.56 21.33
CA LEU A 70 -11.60 -1.58 20.90
C LEU A 70 -11.28 -0.45 19.91
N ARG A 71 -12.25 -0.05 19.07
CA ARG A 71 -12.09 1.10 18.17
C ARG A 71 -11.97 2.41 18.92
N ALA A 72 -12.58 2.52 20.09
CA ALA A 72 -12.55 3.70 20.94
C ALA A 72 -11.27 3.84 21.79
N ILE A 73 -10.33 2.88 21.71
CA ILE A 73 -9.08 2.94 22.48
C ILE A 73 -8.26 4.16 22.06
N LYS A 74 -7.91 4.99 23.05
CA LYS A 74 -7.02 6.12 22.86
C LYS A 74 -5.57 5.66 22.91
N MET A 75 -4.79 5.99 21.88
CA MET A 75 -3.35 5.74 21.90
C MET A 75 -2.69 6.61 22.94
N GLN A 76 -1.89 5.98 23.79
CA GLN A 76 -1.09 6.71 24.77
C GLN A 76 0.19 7.21 24.10
N PRO A 77 0.61 8.46 24.34
CA PRO A 77 1.90 8.91 23.85
C PRO A 77 3.01 8.01 24.41
N PRO A 78 4.06 7.78 23.64
CA PRO A 78 5.17 6.95 24.09
C PRO A 78 5.76 7.51 25.40
N LYS A 79 5.95 6.64 26.39
CA LYS A 79 6.50 7.02 27.71
C LYS A 79 7.87 7.70 27.65
N LYS A 80 8.61 7.47 26.57
CA LYS A 80 9.88 8.16 26.27
C LYS A 80 9.72 8.85 24.92
N ALA A 81 10.19 10.09 24.82
CA ALA A 81 10.26 10.77 23.54
C ALA A 81 11.03 9.89 22.54
N PRO A 82 10.55 9.71 21.30
CA PRO A 82 11.28 8.96 20.30
C PRO A 82 12.66 9.59 20.09
N LYS A 83 13.69 8.74 20.00
CA LYS A 83 15.05 9.23 19.69
C LYS A 83 15.00 10.00 18.38
N GLN A 84 15.31 11.26 18.43
CA GLN A 84 15.49 12.07 17.24
C GLN A 84 16.87 11.77 16.65
N TYR A 85 16.88 11.12 15.50
CA TYR A 85 18.11 10.94 14.73
C TYR A 85 18.39 12.19 13.91
N SER A 86 19.67 12.53 13.74
CA SER A 86 20.06 13.65 12.89
C SER A 86 19.67 13.39 11.43
N ALA A 87 19.44 14.46 10.65
CA ALA A 87 19.15 14.35 9.22
C ALA A 87 20.25 13.56 8.49
N ALA A 88 21.51 13.80 8.82
CA ALA A 88 22.64 13.05 8.27
C ALA A 88 22.53 11.54 8.52
N THR A 89 22.16 11.13 9.74
CA THR A 89 21.98 9.69 10.08
C THR A 89 20.84 9.06 9.28
N LYS A 90 19.73 9.78 9.11
CA LYS A 90 18.58 9.28 8.33
C LYS A 90 18.92 9.16 6.85
N ILE A 91 19.61 10.15 6.29
CA ILE A 91 20.07 10.14 4.89
C ILE A 91 21.05 8.99 4.66
N SER A 92 22.06 8.84 5.53
CA SER A 92 23.04 7.76 5.42
C SER A 92 22.38 6.38 5.46
N LEU A 93 21.42 6.19 6.40
CA LEU A 93 20.67 4.94 6.48
C LEU A 93 19.83 4.69 5.22
N ALA A 94 19.17 5.73 4.70
CA ALA A 94 18.37 5.64 3.48
C ALA A 94 19.24 5.24 2.27
N VAL A 95 20.42 5.85 2.12
CA VAL A 95 21.36 5.52 1.04
C VAL A 95 21.86 4.07 1.15
N VAL A 96 22.29 3.66 2.35
CA VAL A 96 22.77 2.29 2.59
C VAL A 96 21.67 1.26 2.27
N MET A 97 20.46 1.48 2.78
CA MET A 97 19.33 0.59 2.49
C MET A 97 18.96 0.56 1.01
N CYS A 98 18.99 1.72 0.34
CA CYS A 98 18.77 1.81 -1.10
C CYS A 98 19.78 0.95 -1.87
N VAL A 99 21.08 1.10 -1.58
CA VAL A 99 22.13 0.34 -2.25
C VAL A 99 21.95 -1.16 -2.02
N ILE A 100 21.71 -1.59 -0.79
CA ILE A 100 21.51 -3.00 -0.45
C ILE A 100 20.33 -3.57 -1.23
N LEU A 101 19.17 -2.89 -1.22
CA LEU A 101 17.97 -3.40 -1.89
C LEU A 101 18.10 -3.37 -3.42
N CYS A 102 18.76 -2.36 -4.00
CA CYS A 102 19.02 -2.33 -5.44
C CYS A 102 19.98 -3.44 -5.88
N LEU A 103 20.95 -3.81 -5.05
CA LEU A 103 21.86 -4.93 -5.34
C LEU A 103 21.17 -6.28 -5.21
N LEU A 104 20.28 -6.43 -4.22
CA LEU A 104 19.51 -7.67 -4.02
C LEU A 104 18.44 -7.88 -5.11
N PHE A 105 17.82 -6.79 -5.57
CA PHE A 105 16.73 -6.82 -6.55
C PHE A 105 16.96 -5.82 -7.69
N PRO A 106 17.90 -6.10 -8.61
CA PRO A 106 18.27 -5.15 -9.68
C PRO A 106 17.09 -4.72 -10.56
N VAL A 107 16.15 -5.62 -10.84
CA VAL A 107 14.96 -5.33 -11.66
C VAL A 107 14.05 -4.29 -10.98
N ALA A 108 13.99 -4.29 -9.64
CA ALA A 108 13.20 -3.36 -8.86
C ALA A 108 13.98 -2.10 -8.43
N ALA A 109 15.22 -1.93 -8.90
CA ALA A 109 16.05 -0.77 -8.53
C ALA A 109 15.37 0.59 -8.77
N PRO A 110 14.66 0.86 -9.88
CA PRO A 110 13.96 2.13 -10.07
C PRO A 110 12.92 2.42 -8.99
N LEU A 111 12.27 1.38 -8.48
CA LEU A 111 11.26 1.47 -7.44
C LEU A 111 11.89 1.84 -6.10
N PHE A 112 12.93 1.12 -5.67
CA PHE A 112 13.65 1.43 -4.43
C PHE A 112 14.33 2.78 -4.49
N PHE A 113 14.97 3.09 -5.62
CA PHE A 113 15.62 4.39 -5.81
C PHE A 113 14.63 5.55 -5.65
N SER A 114 13.46 5.49 -6.26
CA SER A 114 12.43 6.53 -6.13
C SER A 114 11.92 6.70 -4.69
N LEU A 115 11.75 5.58 -3.96
CA LEU A 115 11.35 5.60 -2.55
C LEU A 115 12.39 6.28 -1.67
N PHE A 116 13.65 5.86 -1.79
CA PHE A 116 14.73 6.36 -0.92
C PHE A 116 15.17 7.78 -1.28
N ILE A 117 15.15 8.17 -2.55
CA ILE A 117 15.42 9.55 -2.94
C ILE A 117 14.39 10.52 -2.35
N GLY A 118 13.10 10.10 -2.26
CA GLY A 118 12.08 10.87 -1.57
C GLY A 118 12.40 11.11 -0.09
N ILE A 119 12.94 10.09 0.59
CA ILE A 119 13.39 10.22 2.00
C ILE A 119 14.57 11.18 2.09
N VAL A 120 15.56 11.06 1.20
CA VAL A 120 16.75 11.94 1.16
C VAL A 120 16.33 13.40 0.94
N ILE A 121 15.45 13.66 -0.02
CA ILE A 121 14.96 15.02 -0.30
C ILE A 121 14.22 15.59 0.91
N LYS A 122 13.36 14.79 1.55
CA LYS A 122 12.62 15.21 2.74
C LYS A 122 13.55 15.60 3.90
N GLU A 123 14.61 14.83 4.14
CA GLU A 123 15.54 15.05 5.24
C GLU A 123 16.66 16.06 4.90
N SER A 124 16.84 16.41 3.62
CA SER A 124 17.84 17.40 3.17
C SER A 124 17.58 18.83 3.61
N GLY A 125 16.34 19.13 4.05
CA GLY A 125 15.92 20.48 4.43
C GLY A 125 15.63 21.41 3.24
N LEU A 126 15.70 20.94 2.01
CA LEU A 126 15.40 21.70 0.78
C LEU A 126 13.88 21.88 0.60
N LYS A 127 13.29 22.81 1.36
CA LYS A 127 11.84 23.04 1.39
C LYS A 127 11.24 23.22 -0.01
N HIS A 128 11.83 24.05 -0.85
CA HIS A 128 11.32 24.33 -2.20
C HIS A 128 11.25 23.04 -3.07
N VAL A 129 12.23 22.15 -2.95
CA VAL A 129 12.24 20.88 -3.69
C VAL A 129 11.17 19.94 -3.11
N CYS A 130 11.03 19.86 -1.79
CA CYS A 130 9.97 19.09 -1.13
C CYS A 130 8.59 19.58 -1.57
N ASP A 131 8.35 20.88 -1.54
CA ASP A 131 7.07 21.48 -1.93
C ASP A 131 6.76 21.25 -3.41
N PHE A 132 7.75 21.36 -4.27
CA PHE A 132 7.59 21.08 -5.70
C PHE A 132 7.23 19.60 -5.94
N ILE A 133 7.92 18.66 -5.30
CA ILE A 133 7.70 17.23 -5.50
C ILE A 133 6.36 16.79 -4.88
N SER A 134 6.05 17.25 -3.67
CA SER A 134 4.82 16.87 -2.95
C SER A 134 3.57 17.61 -3.44
N GLY A 135 3.71 18.64 -4.22
CA GLY A 135 2.64 19.44 -4.79
C GLY A 135 2.57 19.31 -6.33
N PRO A 136 3.16 20.25 -7.09
CA PRO A 136 3.02 20.32 -8.54
C PRO A 136 3.39 19.02 -9.27
N MET A 137 4.50 18.39 -8.90
CA MET A 137 4.97 17.17 -9.54
C MET A 137 4.04 15.98 -9.24
N LEU A 138 3.61 15.83 -7.97
CA LEU A 138 2.67 14.78 -7.57
C LEU A 138 1.34 14.93 -8.32
N TYR A 139 0.74 16.13 -8.29
CA TYR A 139 -0.54 16.36 -8.94
C TYR A 139 -0.46 16.26 -10.46
N GLY A 140 0.60 16.78 -11.07
CA GLY A 140 0.84 16.65 -12.51
C GLY A 140 1.00 15.20 -12.94
N SER A 141 1.83 14.41 -12.22
CA SER A 141 2.00 12.98 -12.49
C SER A 141 0.69 12.20 -12.33
N THR A 142 -0.09 12.51 -11.28
CA THR A 142 -1.38 11.88 -11.04
C THR A 142 -2.40 12.22 -12.13
N PHE A 143 -2.40 13.48 -12.60
CA PHE A 143 -3.27 13.94 -13.69
C PHE A 143 -2.96 13.21 -15.00
N PHE A 144 -1.70 13.17 -15.42
CA PHE A 144 -1.30 12.44 -16.63
C PHE A 144 -1.55 10.94 -16.52
N LEU A 145 -1.29 10.34 -15.35
CA LEU A 145 -1.61 8.94 -15.10
C LEU A 145 -3.12 8.70 -15.26
N GLY A 146 -3.97 9.59 -14.71
CA GLY A 146 -5.41 9.50 -14.84
C GLY A 146 -5.90 9.57 -16.30
N ILE A 147 -5.32 10.46 -17.11
CA ILE A 147 -5.62 10.52 -18.56
C ILE A 147 -5.22 9.23 -19.27
N LEU A 148 -3.99 8.74 -19.04
CA LEU A 148 -3.52 7.52 -19.66
C LEU A 148 -4.41 6.32 -19.29
N LEU A 149 -4.78 6.21 -18.02
CA LEU A 149 -5.67 5.15 -17.55
C LEU A 149 -7.07 5.28 -18.14
N GLY A 150 -7.59 6.50 -18.26
CA GLY A 150 -8.88 6.77 -18.91
C GLY A 150 -8.90 6.34 -20.38
N ILE A 151 -7.82 6.59 -21.11
CA ILE A 151 -7.67 6.15 -22.51
C ILE A 151 -7.62 4.61 -22.61
N LEU A 152 -6.98 3.95 -21.65
CA LEU A 152 -6.88 2.48 -21.60
C LEU A 152 -8.19 1.80 -21.15
N CYS A 153 -9.09 2.55 -20.50
CA CYS A 153 -10.41 2.08 -20.08
C CYS A 153 -11.40 2.07 -21.26
N ASP A 154 -11.16 1.24 -22.26
CA ASP A 154 -12.11 1.02 -23.35
C ASP A 154 -13.26 0.07 -22.93
N ALA A 155 -14.45 0.29 -23.51
CA ALA A 155 -15.64 -0.51 -23.22
C ALA A 155 -15.42 -2.01 -23.54
N HIS A 156 -14.72 -2.32 -24.61
CA HIS A 156 -14.37 -3.70 -24.95
C HIS A 156 -13.49 -4.36 -23.88
N THR A 157 -12.49 -3.63 -23.38
CA THR A 157 -11.61 -4.13 -22.31
C THR A 157 -12.39 -4.37 -21.01
N LEU A 158 -13.32 -3.47 -20.65
CA LEU A 158 -14.10 -3.61 -19.41
C LEU A 158 -15.12 -4.74 -19.44
N LEU A 159 -15.63 -5.09 -20.62
CA LEU A 159 -16.61 -6.17 -20.81
C LEU A 159 -15.96 -7.53 -21.07
N ASP A 160 -14.64 -7.61 -21.15
CA ASP A 160 -13.94 -8.87 -21.32
C ASP A 160 -14.17 -9.79 -20.10
N PRO A 161 -14.56 -11.05 -20.30
CA PRO A 161 -14.71 -12.03 -19.23
C PRO A 161 -13.47 -12.18 -18.36
N THR A 162 -12.29 -11.96 -18.90
CA THR A 162 -11.02 -11.97 -18.15
C THR A 162 -10.99 -10.85 -17.11
N VAL A 163 -11.46 -9.65 -17.45
CA VAL A 163 -11.54 -8.51 -16.53
C VAL A 163 -12.47 -8.80 -15.36
N LEU A 164 -13.61 -9.46 -15.62
CA LEU A 164 -14.54 -9.87 -14.57
C LEU A 164 -13.88 -10.85 -13.57
N LYS A 165 -13.09 -11.80 -14.05
CA LYS A 165 -12.30 -12.69 -13.19
C LYS A 165 -11.29 -11.90 -12.34
N LEU A 166 -10.56 -10.98 -12.97
CA LEU A 166 -9.59 -10.13 -12.28
C LEU A 166 -10.27 -9.20 -11.26
N LEU A 167 -11.48 -8.71 -11.57
CA LEU A 167 -12.31 -7.95 -10.64
C LEU A 167 -12.59 -8.76 -9.37
N VAL A 168 -13.12 -9.94 -9.49
CA VAL A 168 -13.42 -10.81 -8.33
C VAL A 168 -12.15 -11.12 -7.54
N LEU A 169 -11.06 -11.47 -8.22
CA LEU A 169 -9.78 -11.76 -7.57
C LEU A 169 -9.19 -10.55 -6.85
N GLY A 170 -9.32 -9.35 -7.42
CA GLY A 170 -8.86 -8.11 -6.79
C GLY A 170 -9.67 -7.77 -5.54
N ILE A 171 -11.01 -7.94 -5.56
CA ILE A 171 -11.86 -7.76 -4.35
C ILE A 171 -11.41 -8.73 -3.26
N LEU A 172 -11.23 -10.01 -3.61
CA LEU A 172 -10.78 -11.03 -2.66
C LEU A 172 -9.39 -10.73 -2.12
N ALA A 173 -8.47 -10.27 -2.97
CA ALA A 173 -7.12 -9.90 -2.56
C ALA A 173 -7.15 -8.74 -1.55
N LEU A 174 -7.93 -7.69 -1.79
CA LEU A 174 -8.11 -6.56 -0.87
C LEU A 174 -8.80 -6.97 0.43
N LEU A 175 -9.83 -7.82 0.34
CA LEU A 175 -10.53 -8.32 1.52
C LEU A 175 -9.57 -9.10 2.43
N ILE A 176 -8.82 -10.05 1.86
CA ILE A 176 -7.83 -10.86 2.61
C ILE A 176 -6.75 -9.96 3.20
N SER A 177 -6.26 -8.99 2.43
CA SER A 177 -5.25 -8.04 2.90
C SER A 177 -5.78 -7.17 4.04
N GLY A 178 -7.01 -6.67 3.93
CA GLY A 178 -7.67 -5.92 4.99
C GLY A 178 -7.87 -6.74 6.27
N ILE A 179 -8.32 -8.01 6.14
CA ILE A 179 -8.43 -8.95 7.25
C ILE A 179 -7.05 -9.16 7.90
N GLY A 180 -6.02 -9.45 7.09
CA GLY A 180 -4.66 -9.63 7.57
C GLY A 180 -4.12 -8.40 8.32
N GLY A 181 -4.36 -7.21 7.78
CA GLY A 181 -4.01 -5.95 8.45
C GLY A 181 -4.68 -5.80 9.81
N ILE A 182 -5.99 -6.05 9.90
CA ILE A 182 -6.73 -5.99 11.18
C ILE A 182 -6.22 -7.05 12.16
N LEU A 183 -5.95 -8.27 11.71
CA LEU A 183 -5.35 -9.32 12.56
C LEU A 183 -3.97 -8.92 13.06
N GLY A 184 -3.15 -8.29 12.23
CA GLY A 184 -1.88 -7.67 12.65
C GLY A 184 -2.09 -6.59 13.72
N GLY A 185 -3.13 -5.78 13.57
CA GLY A 185 -3.56 -4.81 14.58
C GLY A 185 -3.95 -5.49 15.92
N TYR A 186 -4.66 -6.62 15.88
CA TYR A 186 -4.96 -7.41 17.08
C TYR A 186 -3.69 -8.02 17.69
N ALA A 187 -2.76 -8.54 16.89
CA ALA A 187 -1.50 -9.04 17.40
C ALA A 187 -0.74 -7.94 18.17
N MET A 188 -0.70 -6.73 17.64
CA MET A 188 -0.10 -5.58 18.32
C MET A 188 -0.87 -5.18 19.59
N TYR A 189 -2.21 -5.27 19.58
CA TYR A 189 -3.02 -5.03 20.75
C TYR A 189 -2.66 -5.99 21.89
N PHE A 190 -2.51 -7.28 21.62
CA PHE A 190 -2.09 -8.27 22.62
C PHE A 190 -0.65 -8.06 23.08
N LEU A 191 0.28 -7.81 22.17
CA LEU A 191 1.69 -7.51 22.49
C LEU A 191 1.83 -6.27 23.36
N LYS A 192 1.01 -5.24 23.13
CA LYS A 192 0.98 -3.99 23.91
C LYS A 192 0.06 -4.07 25.14
N ARG A 193 -0.40 -5.26 25.51
CA ARG A 193 -1.26 -5.50 26.69
C ARG A 193 -2.49 -4.58 26.73
N GLY A 194 -3.19 -4.45 25.60
CA GLY A 194 -4.39 -3.64 25.50
C GLY A 194 -4.18 -2.13 25.22
N ASN A 195 -2.95 -1.66 25.17
CA ASN A 195 -2.60 -0.24 24.92
C ASN A 195 -2.33 0.06 23.44
N PHE A 196 -3.04 -0.59 22.54
CA PHE A 196 -2.91 -0.37 21.10
C PHE A 196 -4.29 -0.46 20.45
N ASN A 197 -4.61 0.46 19.55
CA ASN A 197 -5.87 0.43 18.83
C ASN A 197 -5.77 -0.50 17.60
N PRO A 198 -6.50 -1.63 17.56
CA PRO A 198 -6.38 -2.61 16.46
C PRO A 198 -6.75 -2.05 15.08
N VAL A 199 -7.54 -0.96 15.03
CA VAL A 199 -7.93 -0.30 13.77
C VAL A 199 -6.71 0.20 13.00
N ILE A 200 -5.61 0.53 13.68
CA ILE A 200 -4.35 0.95 13.04
C ILE A 200 -3.85 -0.11 12.05
N GLY A 201 -4.11 -1.38 12.31
CA GLY A 201 -3.69 -2.48 11.46
C GLY A 201 -4.22 -2.40 10.02
N ILE A 202 -5.40 -1.81 9.77
CA ILE A 202 -5.92 -1.64 8.40
C ILE A 202 -5.02 -0.72 7.56
N ALA A 203 -4.29 0.19 8.21
CA ALA A 203 -3.38 1.10 7.53
C ALA A 203 -2.11 0.41 7.00
N ALA A 204 -1.81 -0.83 7.43
CA ALA A 204 -0.73 -1.63 6.86
C ALA A 204 -0.98 -2.02 5.40
N VAL A 205 -2.24 -1.98 4.93
CA VAL A 205 -2.54 -2.03 3.50
C VAL A 205 -2.05 -0.73 2.86
N SER A 206 -1.13 -0.83 1.89
CA SER A 206 -0.22 0.26 1.48
C SER A 206 -0.82 1.41 0.68
N CYS A 207 -2.15 1.57 0.63
CA CYS A 207 -2.80 2.72 -0.02
C CYS A 207 -2.54 4.03 0.76
N VAL A 208 -1.45 4.71 0.45
CA VAL A 208 -1.01 5.95 1.13
C VAL A 208 -1.76 7.17 0.59
N PRO A 209 -2.26 8.05 1.42
CA PRO A 209 -2.51 7.95 2.88
C PRO A 209 -3.95 7.46 3.18
N THR A 210 -4.62 6.83 2.21
CA THR A 210 -6.07 6.55 2.23
C THR A 210 -6.45 5.67 3.41
N THR A 211 -5.78 4.52 3.59
CA THR A 211 -6.11 3.57 4.66
C THR A 211 -5.81 4.12 6.04
N ALA A 212 -4.77 4.95 6.18
CA ALA A 212 -4.50 5.67 7.43
C ALA A 212 -5.60 6.70 7.76
N LYS A 213 -6.09 7.44 6.76
CA LYS A 213 -7.23 8.36 6.92
C LYS A 213 -8.52 7.61 7.26
N VAL A 214 -8.74 6.44 6.66
CA VAL A 214 -9.87 5.56 6.99
C VAL A 214 -9.80 5.11 8.44
N ALA A 215 -8.62 4.66 8.92
CA ALA A 215 -8.43 4.29 10.33
C ALA A 215 -8.77 5.46 11.26
N GLN A 216 -8.24 6.65 11.00
CA GLN A 216 -8.54 7.84 11.79
C GLN A 216 -10.03 8.19 11.78
N LYS A 217 -10.67 8.19 10.61
CA LYS A 217 -12.10 8.51 10.46
C LYS A 217 -12.98 7.58 11.30
N ILE A 218 -12.68 6.27 11.30
CA ILE A 218 -13.44 5.28 12.08
C ILE A 218 -13.25 5.52 13.58
N VAL A 219 -12.01 5.71 14.01
CA VAL A 219 -11.68 5.92 15.42
C VAL A 219 -12.29 7.23 15.95
N SER A 220 -12.19 8.32 15.19
CA SER A 220 -12.76 9.62 15.58
C SER A 220 -14.29 9.60 15.65
N HIS A 221 -14.96 8.77 14.84
CA HIS A 221 -16.41 8.58 14.91
C HIS A 221 -16.84 7.93 16.23
N ASP A 222 -16.08 6.95 16.71
CA ASP A 222 -16.40 6.22 17.94
C ASP A 222 -15.83 6.92 19.20
N ASN A 223 -14.71 7.65 19.07
CA ASN A 223 -14.10 8.45 20.13
C ASN A 223 -13.42 9.70 19.54
N PRO A 224 -14.08 10.88 19.56
CA PRO A 224 -13.54 12.12 18.99
C PRO A 224 -12.22 12.58 19.62
N THR A 225 -11.89 12.14 20.82
CA THR A 225 -10.63 12.51 21.49
C THR A 225 -9.46 11.57 21.16
N SER A 226 -9.72 10.49 20.40
CA SER A 226 -8.70 9.52 20.01
C SER A 226 -8.09 9.90 18.66
N PHE A 227 -6.76 10.03 18.66
CA PHE A 227 -5.99 10.36 17.46
C PHE A 227 -5.00 9.24 17.16
N VAL A 228 -5.19 8.56 16.03
CA VAL A 228 -4.38 7.42 15.60
C VAL A 228 -3.65 7.65 14.27
N LEU A 229 -3.85 8.81 13.63
CA LEU A 229 -3.35 9.06 12.29
C LEU A 229 -1.83 8.93 12.18
N ALA A 230 -1.09 9.42 13.16
CA ALA A 230 0.38 9.35 13.15
C ALA A 230 0.88 7.89 13.17
N ASP A 231 0.30 7.06 14.07
CA ASP A 231 0.63 5.64 14.15
C ASP A 231 0.17 4.88 12.90
N ALA A 232 -1.01 5.23 12.37
CA ALA A 232 -1.55 4.65 11.15
C ALA A 232 -0.70 5.00 9.91
N LEU A 233 -0.17 6.24 9.81
CA LEU A 233 0.77 6.60 8.75
C LEU A 233 2.09 5.83 8.86
N GLY A 234 2.58 5.59 10.07
CA GLY A 234 3.74 4.73 10.29
C GLY A 234 3.51 3.31 9.79
N ALA A 235 2.37 2.69 10.13
CA ALA A 235 1.98 1.38 9.62
C ALA A 235 1.83 1.36 8.09
N ASN A 236 1.29 2.43 7.53
CA ASN A 236 1.08 2.59 6.10
C ASN A 236 2.41 2.63 5.31
N ILE A 237 3.40 3.39 5.80
CA ILE A 237 4.74 3.45 5.19
C ILE A 237 5.42 2.08 5.22
N THR A 238 5.30 1.32 6.33
CA THR A 238 5.84 -0.05 6.38
C THR A 238 5.14 -0.97 5.39
N GLY A 239 3.84 -0.80 5.16
CA GLY A 239 3.07 -1.49 4.13
C GLY A 239 3.62 -1.23 2.72
N VAL A 240 3.94 0.02 2.37
CA VAL A 240 4.55 0.37 1.06
C VAL A 240 5.89 -0.32 0.87
N ILE A 241 6.76 -0.26 1.87
CA ILE A 241 8.08 -0.93 1.80
C ILE A 241 7.90 -2.43 1.61
N THR A 242 6.97 -3.05 2.33
CA THR A 242 6.69 -4.48 2.23
C THR A 242 6.14 -4.84 0.84
N SER A 243 5.20 -4.07 0.30
CA SER A 243 4.66 -4.31 -1.05
C SER A 243 5.72 -4.13 -2.14
N ALA A 244 6.65 -3.17 -1.98
CA ALA A 244 7.78 -2.99 -2.88
C ALA A 244 8.72 -4.20 -2.87
N ILE A 245 9.03 -4.75 -1.69
CA ILE A 245 9.86 -5.96 -1.55
C ILE A 245 9.14 -7.17 -2.17
N ILE A 246 7.84 -7.35 -1.93
CA ILE A 246 7.06 -8.44 -2.51
C ILE A 246 7.02 -8.33 -4.04
N ALA A 247 6.80 -7.13 -4.58
CA ALA A 247 6.85 -6.89 -6.02
C ALA A 247 8.20 -7.25 -6.61
N ALA A 248 9.30 -6.86 -5.95
CA ALA A 248 10.65 -7.20 -6.34
C ALA A 248 10.89 -8.71 -6.35
N ILE A 249 10.45 -9.42 -5.31
CA ILE A 249 10.55 -10.89 -5.23
C ILE A 249 9.76 -11.54 -6.36
N TYR A 250 8.52 -11.11 -6.60
CA TYR A 250 7.69 -11.68 -7.66
C TYR A 250 8.31 -11.49 -9.03
N VAL A 251 8.77 -10.27 -9.35
CA VAL A 251 9.39 -9.97 -10.66
C VAL A 251 10.70 -10.74 -10.85
N THR A 252 11.42 -11.06 -9.77
CA THR A 252 12.69 -11.79 -9.86
C THR A 252 12.49 -13.32 -9.90
N VAL A 253 11.57 -13.84 -9.09
CA VAL A 253 11.43 -15.29 -8.86
C VAL A 253 10.43 -15.94 -9.80
N VAL A 254 9.27 -15.30 -10.03
CA VAL A 254 8.20 -15.93 -10.82
C VAL A 254 8.60 -16.28 -12.26
N PRO A 255 9.42 -15.48 -12.97
CA PRO A 255 9.90 -15.86 -14.30
C PRO A 255 10.84 -17.09 -14.32
N LEU A 256 11.33 -17.53 -13.16
CA LEU A 256 12.22 -18.69 -13.02
C LEU A 256 11.43 -19.99 -12.75
N LEU A 257 10.14 -19.88 -12.49
CA LEU A 257 9.22 -21.00 -12.24
C LEU A 257 8.52 -21.46 -13.51
#